data_1aea71e8c60cb6e865dd12172652c343
#
_entry.id   1aea71e8c60cb6e865dd12172652c343
#
_cell.length_a   1.000
_cell.length_b   1.000
_cell.length_c   1.000
_cell.angle_alpha   90.00
_cell.angle_beta   90.00
_cell.angle_gamma   90.00
#
_symmetry.space_group_name_H-M   'P 1'
#
loop_
_entity.id
_entity.type
_entity.pdbx_description
1 polymer ?
#
loop_
_entity_poly.entity_id
_entity_poly.type
_entity_poly.pdbx_seq_one_letter_code
_entity_poly.pdbx_strand_id
1 'polypeptide(L)'
;TSSLVGSEMCIRDSYDTACEAFRRGARQVTHLYNAMPPFSHRAPGVIGAAFDSENVAVELIADGVHIHPSVVRAVFTLFGGRVILISDSMMATGLEDGEYSLGGQAVTVRGNLATLHDGTIAGSATNLMDCVRSAVRMGIPLGQAVQAASTNPARALGIEHDYGSLEAGKLANVVLLDDELNIHTILLRGRML
;
A
#
# COMPACT_ATOMS: atom_id res chain seq x y z
N THR A 1 -16.52 20.26 0.64
CA THR A 1 -15.67 20.33 1.84
C THR A 1 -15.63 19.06 2.68
N SER A 2 -16.19 17.97 2.22
CA SER A 2 -16.27 16.72 3.00
C SER A 2 -15.36 15.58 2.51
N SER A 3 -14.50 15.82 1.55
CA SER A 3 -13.75 14.75 0.88
C SER A 3 -12.36 14.47 1.45
N LEU A 4 -11.93 15.17 2.48
CA LEU A 4 -10.59 15.00 3.07
C LEU A 4 -10.59 14.34 4.46
N VAL A 5 -11.73 13.90 4.94
CA VAL A 5 -11.84 13.38 6.31
C VAL A 5 -11.59 11.87 6.39
N GLY A 6 -11.22 11.22 5.31
CA GLY A 6 -11.18 9.76 5.27
C GLY A 6 -9.83 9.10 5.27
N SER A 7 -8.76 9.82 4.99
CA SER A 7 -7.49 9.16 4.65
C SER A 7 -6.49 9.00 5.80
N GLU A 8 -6.66 9.71 6.89
CA GLU A 8 -5.66 9.69 7.95
C GLU A 8 -6.22 9.21 9.29
N MET A 9 -6.69 7.99 9.31
CA MET A 9 -6.85 7.28 10.58
C MET A 9 -5.46 6.81 11.01
N CYS A 10 -4.70 7.76 11.49
CA CYS A 10 -3.36 7.54 11.97
C CYS A 10 -3.35 7.17 13.45
N ILE A 11 -2.70 6.09 13.75
CA ILE A 11 -1.55 6.06 14.66
C ILE A 11 -1.85 5.72 16.11
N ARG A 12 -2.92 6.14 16.75
CA ARG A 12 -3.12 5.93 18.20
C ARG A 12 -4.55 5.58 18.58
N ASP A 13 -5.37 5.29 17.59
CA ASP A 13 -6.78 5.11 17.83
C ASP A 13 -7.10 3.74 18.41
N SER A 14 -7.98 3.75 19.37
CA SER A 14 -8.55 2.51 19.89
C SER A 14 -9.47 1.85 18.85
N TYR A 15 -9.79 0.61 19.03
CA TYR A 15 -10.78 -0.11 18.24
C TYR A 15 -12.09 0.69 18.10
N ASP A 16 -12.61 1.23 19.21
CA ASP A 16 -13.88 1.97 19.23
C ASP A 16 -13.81 3.28 18.44
N THR A 17 -12.69 4.00 18.55
CA THR A 17 -12.44 5.24 17.78
C THR A 17 -12.41 4.93 16.28
N ALA A 18 -11.73 3.86 15.89
CA ALA A 18 -11.66 3.44 14.49
C ALA A 18 -13.05 3.03 13.95
N CYS A 19 -13.80 2.24 14.70
CA CYS A 19 -15.19 1.87 14.35
C CYS A 19 -16.07 3.12 14.17
N GLU A 20 -15.94 4.12 15.05
CA GLU A 20 -16.68 5.38 14.91
C GLU A 20 -16.31 6.14 13.64
N ALA A 21 -15.03 6.21 13.31
CA ALA A 21 -14.60 6.86 12.08
C ALA A 21 -15.11 6.13 10.82
N PHE A 22 -15.10 4.80 10.81
CA PHE A 22 -15.66 4.01 9.69
C PHE A 22 -17.18 4.20 9.57
N ARG A 23 -17.91 4.30 10.68
CA ARG A 23 -19.33 4.65 10.66
C ARG A 23 -19.58 6.06 10.11
N ARG A 24 -18.67 7.00 10.35
CA ARG A 24 -18.72 8.37 9.82
C ARG A 24 -18.27 8.50 8.37
N GLY A 25 -17.82 7.41 7.75
CA GLY A 25 -17.51 7.38 6.33
C GLY A 25 -16.03 7.25 5.97
N ALA A 26 -15.12 7.05 6.93
CA ALA A 26 -13.77 6.63 6.61
C ALA A 26 -13.82 5.27 5.89
N ARG A 27 -13.06 5.12 4.81
CA ARG A 27 -13.11 3.94 3.93
C ARG A 27 -11.76 3.28 3.73
N GLN A 28 -10.72 3.82 4.33
CA GLN A 28 -9.35 3.37 4.09
C GLN A 28 -8.50 3.49 5.33
N VAL A 29 -7.60 2.53 5.53
CA VAL A 29 -6.56 2.54 6.56
C VAL A 29 -5.22 2.66 5.84
N THR A 30 -4.50 3.74 6.11
CA THR A 30 -3.19 4.04 5.51
C THR A 30 -2.11 3.15 6.12
N HIS A 31 -1.18 2.63 5.28
CA HIS A 31 0.01 1.85 5.64
C HIS A 31 -0.17 0.93 6.85
N LEU A 32 -1.13 0.00 6.75
CA LEU A 32 -1.53 -0.93 7.82
C LEU A 32 -0.33 -1.50 8.61
N TYR A 33 -0.40 -1.52 9.92
CA TYR A 33 0.62 -1.84 10.93
C TYR A 33 1.66 -0.74 11.17
N ASN A 34 1.98 0.08 10.18
CA ASN A 34 3.02 1.10 10.34
C ASN A 34 2.48 2.28 11.14
N ALA A 35 3.28 2.74 12.11
CA ALA A 35 2.90 3.80 13.05
C ALA A 35 1.57 3.54 13.81
N MET A 36 1.15 2.29 13.98
CA MET A 36 -0.05 1.86 14.68
C MET A 36 0.28 1.09 15.94
N PRO A 37 -0.60 1.09 16.96
CA PRO A 37 -0.51 0.15 18.06
C PRO A 37 -0.54 -1.31 17.56
N PRO A 38 0.16 -2.23 18.24
CA PRO A 38 0.16 -3.64 17.85
C PRO A 38 -1.24 -4.25 17.82
N PHE A 39 -1.50 -5.13 16.85
CA PHE A 39 -2.69 -5.96 16.82
C PHE A 39 -2.63 -6.99 17.95
N SER A 40 -3.33 -6.72 19.05
CA SER A 40 -3.34 -7.55 20.25
C SER A 40 -4.68 -8.27 20.40
N HIS A 41 -4.64 -9.50 20.95
CA HIS A 41 -5.83 -10.32 21.15
C HIS A 41 -6.87 -9.73 22.12
N ARG A 42 -6.52 -8.70 22.91
CA ARG A 42 -7.45 -7.97 23.81
C ARG A 42 -7.58 -6.49 23.48
N ALA A 43 -6.71 -5.97 22.61
CA ALA A 43 -6.73 -4.59 22.15
C ALA A 43 -6.41 -4.59 20.64
N PRO A 44 -7.39 -4.94 19.78
CA PRO A 44 -7.14 -5.14 18.36
C PRO A 44 -6.91 -3.84 17.56
N GLY A 45 -7.20 -2.68 18.15
CA GLY A 45 -6.93 -1.38 17.57
C GLY A 45 -7.58 -1.16 16.21
N VAL A 46 -6.96 -0.31 15.40
CA VAL A 46 -7.43 0.03 14.04
C VAL A 46 -7.48 -1.22 13.14
N ILE A 47 -6.53 -2.13 13.30
CA ILE A 47 -6.44 -3.34 12.47
C ILE A 47 -7.67 -4.22 12.66
N GLY A 48 -8.06 -4.47 13.92
CA GLY A 48 -9.27 -5.24 14.24
C GLY A 48 -10.54 -4.54 13.78
N ALA A 49 -10.63 -3.22 13.98
CA ALA A 49 -11.78 -2.44 13.52
C ALA A 49 -11.92 -2.48 11.98
N ALA A 50 -10.81 -2.40 11.24
CA ALA A 50 -10.81 -2.54 9.79
C ALA A 50 -11.21 -3.95 9.34
N PHE A 51 -10.77 -4.99 10.08
CA PHE A 51 -11.17 -6.36 9.80
C PHE A 51 -12.69 -6.55 9.92
N ASP A 52 -13.29 -6.00 10.97
CA ASP A 52 -14.75 -6.09 11.23
C ASP A 52 -15.58 -5.16 10.33
N SER A 53 -14.94 -4.29 9.53
CA SER A 53 -15.60 -3.30 8.68
C SER A 53 -15.45 -3.67 7.20
N GLU A 54 -16.43 -4.36 6.61
CA GLU A 54 -16.38 -4.92 5.24
C GLU A 54 -16.09 -3.88 4.13
N ASN A 55 -16.46 -2.63 4.35
CA ASN A 55 -16.32 -1.54 3.37
C ASN A 55 -15.04 -0.72 3.55
N VAL A 56 -14.09 -1.18 4.37
CA VAL A 56 -12.84 -0.48 4.63
C VAL A 56 -11.70 -1.20 3.91
N ALA A 57 -11.03 -0.48 3.03
CA ALA A 57 -9.80 -0.94 2.38
C ALA A 57 -8.59 -0.73 3.30
N VAL A 58 -7.53 -1.52 3.10
CA VAL A 58 -6.29 -1.41 3.86
C VAL A 58 -5.10 -1.27 2.92
N GLU A 59 -4.30 -0.26 3.12
CA GLU A 59 -3.05 -0.09 2.40
C GLU A 59 -1.93 -0.91 3.05
N LEU A 60 -1.10 -1.53 2.24
CA LEU A 60 -0.04 -2.42 2.68
C LEU A 60 1.26 -2.14 1.94
N ILE A 61 2.34 -1.89 2.67
CA ILE A 61 3.69 -1.76 2.12
C ILE A 61 4.33 -3.16 2.11
N ALA A 62 4.45 -3.77 0.94
CA ALA A 62 4.99 -5.12 0.78
C ALA A 62 6.41 -5.10 0.19
N ASP A 63 7.28 -4.24 0.68
CA ASP A 63 8.64 -4.04 0.18
C ASP A 63 9.68 -5.03 0.74
N GLY A 64 9.30 -5.84 1.73
CA GLY A 64 10.19 -6.77 2.44
C GLY A 64 10.97 -6.16 3.60
N VAL A 65 10.77 -4.88 3.88
CA VAL A 65 11.39 -4.12 4.98
C VAL A 65 10.38 -3.82 6.07
N HIS A 66 9.25 -3.21 5.71
CA HIS A 66 8.24 -2.72 6.67
C HIS A 66 7.49 -3.83 7.37
N ILE A 67 7.18 -4.91 6.65
CA ILE A 67 6.29 -5.96 7.17
C ILE A 67 6.85 -7.35 6.88
N HIS A 68 6.84 -8.20 7.90
CA HIS A 68 7.29 -9.58 7.79
C HIS A 68 6.42 -10.39 6.79
N PRO A 69 7.00 -11.25 5.94
CA PRO A 69 6.27 -12.00 4.92
C PRO A 69 5.05 -12.80 5.41
N SER A 70 5.11 -13.37 6.62
CA SER A 70 3.96 -14.09 7.19
C SER A 70 2.80 -13.15 7.53
N VAL A 71 3.09 -11.91 7.93
CA VAL A 71 2.07 -10.89 8.21
C VAL A 71 1.46 -10.41 6.90
N VAL A 72 2.25 -10.20 5.84
CA VAL A 72 1.73 -9.89 4.50
C VAL A 72 0.73 -10.97 4.05
N ARG A 73 1.08 -12.26 4.16
CA ARG A 73 0.15 -13.36 3.83
C ARG A 73 -1.12 -13.36 4.69
N ALA A 74 -0.99 -13.10 5.99
CA ALA A 74 -2.14 -13.00 6.88
C ALA A 74 -3.07 -11.85 6.47
N VAL A 75 -2.54 -10.68 6.10
CA VAL A 75 -3.33 -9.54 5.61
C VAL A 75 -4.10 -9.91 4.35
N PHE A 76 -3.47 -10.54 3.36
CA PHE A 76 -4.17 -10.98 2.15
C PHE A 76 -5.25 -12.02 2.46
N THR A 77 -5.05 -12.87 3.44
CA THR A 77 -6.06 -13.85 3.89
C THR A 77 -7.23 -13.17 4.60
N LEU A 78 -6.96 -12.23 5.50
CA LEU A 78 -7.97 -11.57 6.32
C LEU A 78 -8.79 -10.53 5.54
N PHE A 79 -8.15 -9.77 4.66
CA PHE A 79 -8.78 -8.63 3.99
C PHE A 79 -9.14 -8.92 2.51
N GLY A 80 -8.54 -9.92 1.89
CA GLY A 80 -8.87 -10.33 0.52
C GLY A 80 -8.82 -9.19 -0.49
N GLY A 81 -9.91 -8.98 -1.22
CA GLY A 81 -10.04 -7.92 -2.24
C GLY A 81 -10.04 -6.48 -1.70
N ARG A 82 -9.88 -6.28 -0.39
CA ARG A 82 -9.77 -4.95 0.24
C ARG A 82 -8.32 -4.48 0.43
N VAL A 83 -7.34 -5.33 0.12
CA VAL A 83 -5.92 -4.97 0.19
C VAL A 83 -5.54 -4.05 -0.97
N ILE A 84 -4.87 -2.96 -0.67
CA ILE A 84 -4.25 -2.04 -1.64
C ILE A 84 -2.75 -2.06 -1.39
N LEU A 85 -1.97 -2.44 -2.39
CA LEU A 85 -0.51 -2.29 -2.30
C LEU A 85 -0.12 -0.85 -2.54
N ILE A 86 0.71 -0.33 -1.65
CA ILE A 86 1.34 0.97 -1.77
C ILE A 86 2.86 0.82 -1.60
N SER A 87 3.59 1.76 -2.12
CA SER A 87 5.04 1.85 -1.91
C SER A 87 5.41 2.76 -0.74
N ASP A 88 4.59 3.75 -0.44
CA ASP A 88 4.89 4.81 0.53
C ASP A 88 6.26 5.44 0.28
N SER A 89 6.54 5.70 -1.01
CA SER A 89 7.85 6.11 -1.51
C SER A 89 8.19 7.52 -1.09
N MET A 90 9.38 7.69 -0.56
CA MET A 90 9.97 9.01 -0.33
C MET A 90 10.69 9.54 -1.58
N MET A 91 11.10 10.81 -1.53
CA MET A 91 11.75 11.51 -2.65
C MET A 91 13.07 10.87 -3.13
N ALA A 92 13.70 10.03 -2.32
CA ALA A 92 14.94 9.34 -2.68
C ALA A 92 14.72 8.03 -3.45
N THR A 93 13.48 7.64 -3.71
CA THR A 93 13.17 6.41 -4.46
C THR A 93 13.75 6.48 -5.87
N GLY A 94 14.56 5.46 -6.21
CA GLY A 94 15.24 5.38 -7.50
C GLY A 94 16.52 6.21 -7.61
N LEU A 95 16.96 6.86 -6.52
CA LEU A 95 18.25 7.51 -6.42
C LEU A 95 19.29 6.57 -5.79
N GLU A 96 20.57 6.98 -5.82
CA GLU A 96 21.66 6.22 -5.23
C GLU A 96 21.58 6.22 -3.68
N ASP A 97 22.29 5.26 -3.06
CA ASP A 97 22.45 5.24 -1.60
C ASP A 97 23.08 6.55 -1.11
N GLY A 98 22.57 7.10 -0.02
CA GLY A 98 23.07 8.38 0.48
C GLY A 98 22.20 9.01 1.56
N GLU A 99 22.54 10.25 1.88
CA GLU A 99 21.80 11.08 2.83
C GLU A 99 20.79 11.96 2.09
N TYR A 100 19.56 11.95 2.58
CA TYR A 100 18.43 12.68 2.03
C TYR A 100 17.67 13.40 3.15
N SER A 101 16.57 14.07 2.82
CA SER A 101 15.70 14.73 3.79
C SER A 101 14.25 14.30 3.60
N LEU A 102 13.56 14.04 4.71
CA LEU A 102 12.12 13.78 4.75
C LEU A 102 11.50 14.66 5.83
N GLY A 103 10.62 15.59 5.43
CA GLY A 103 9.98 16.51 6.38
C GLY A 103 10.96 17.37 7.20
N GLY A 104 12.15 17.66 6.66
CA GLY A 104 13.20 18.42 7.35
C GLY A 104 14.10 17.57 8.25
N GLN A 105 13.89 16.26 8.33
CA GLN A 105 14.76 15.32 9.06
C GLN A 105 15.72 14.64 8.11
N ALA A 106 16.96 14.42 8.54
CA ALA A 106 17.96 13.67 7.77
C ALA A 106 17.60 12.19 7.76
N VAL A 107 17.66 11.57 6.56
CA VAL A 107 17.36 10.16 6.33
C VAL A 107 18.51 9.54 5.56
N THR A 108 19.01 8.42 6.05
CA THR A 108 19.99 7.60 5.33
C THR A 108 19.28 6.52 4.52
N VAL A 109 19.56 6.47 3.22
CA VAL A 109 19.04 5.45 2.30
C VAL A 109 20.13 4.45 1.95
N ARG A 110 19.82 3.15 2.11
CA ARG A 110 20.67 2.03 1.69
C ARG A 110 19.80 0.97 1.03
N GLY A 111 19.93 0.82 -0.29
CA GLY A 111 19.05 -0.02 -1.09
C GLY A 111 17.59 0.47 -1.00
N ASN A 112 16.69 -0.39 -0.53
CA ASN A 112 15.27 -0.05 -0.32
C ASN A 112 14.94 0.38 1.12
N LEU A 113 15.92 0.45 2.01
CA LEU A 113 15.76 0.84 3.42
C LEU A 113 16.11 2.32 3.60
N ALA A 114 15.17 3.09 4.10
CA ALA A 114 15.37 4.48 4.53
C ALA A 114 15.19 4.59 6.04
N THR A 115 16.16 5.15 6.75
CA THR A 115 16.14 5.26 8.21
C THR A 115 16.49 6.66 8.70
N LEU A 116 15.85 7.07 9.79
CA LEU A 116 16.29 8.21 10.59
C LEU A 116 17.58 7.87 11.33
N HIS A 117 18.19 8.87 11.94
CA HIS A 117 19.45 8.73 12.69
C HIS A 117 19.35 7.76 13.89
N ASP A 118 18.16 7.59 14.46
CA ASP A 118 17.86 6.65 15.55
C ASP A 118 17.53 5.23 15.09
N GLY A 119 17.61 4.97 13.78
CA GLY A 119 17.29 3.68 13.17
C GLY A 119 15.81 3.46 12.88
N THR A 120 14.94 4.41 13.17
CA THR A 120 13.51 4.34 12.81
C THR A 120 13.36 4.33 11.28
N ILE A 121 12.53 3.44 10.75
CA ILE A 121 12.20 3.40 9.32
C ILE A 121 11.43 4.67 8.97
N ALA A 122 11.87 5.39 7.94
CA ALA A 122 11.37 6.69 7.53
C ALA A 122 10.87 6.66 6.09
N GLY A 123 9.72 6.03 5.87
CA GLY A 123 9.17 5.83 4.55
C GLY A 123 9.92 4.76 3.73
N SER A 124 9.54 4.59 2.49
CA SER A 124 10.11 3.58 1.59
C SER A 124 11.00 4.22 0.52
N ALA A 125 12.08 3.54 0.15
CA ALA A 125 12.88 3.85 -1.03
C ALA A 125 12.55 2.92 -2.22
N THR A 126 11.41 2.21 -2.15
CA THR A 126 10.97 1.25 -3.17
C THR A 126 9.83 1.81 -4.03
N ASN A 127 9.62 1.26 -5.21
CA ASN A 127 8.49 1.58 -6.07
C ASN A 127 7.38 0.52 -5.99
N LEU A 128 6.20 0.82 -6.53
CA LEU A 128 5.05 -0.07 -6.45
C LEU A 128 5.28 -1.41 -7.17
N MET A 129 6.03 -1.42 -8.29
CA MET A 129 6.30 -2.67 -9.01
C MET A 129 7.19 -3.61 -8.19
N ASP A 130 8.14 -3.07 -7.42
CA ASP A 130 8.95 -3.85 -6.50
C ASP A 130 8.13 -4.39 -5.32
N CYS A 131 7.12 -3.66 -4.84
CA CYS A 131 6.15 -4.17 -3.87
C CYS A 131 5.34 -5.35 -4.44
N VAL A 132 4.90 -5.27 -5.71
CA VAL A 132 4.21 -6.40 -6.39
C VAL A 132 5.13 -7.62 -6.48
N ARG A 133 6.36 -7.45 -6.98
CA ARG A 133 7.36 -8.54 -7.05
C ARG A 133 7.62 -9.17 -5.68
N SER A 134 7.76 -8.31 -4.67
CA SER A 134 8.02 -8.73 -3.30
C SER A 134 6.84 -9.51 -2.71
N ALA A 135 5.60 -9.04 -2.91
CA ALA A 135 4.39 -9.76 -2.50
C ALA A 135 4.32 -11.16 -3.13
N VAL A 136 4.61 -11.27 -4.44
CA VAL A 136 4.66 -12.57 -5.13
C VAL A 136 5.74 -13.48 -4.54
N ARG A 137 6.96 -12.96 -4.30
CA ARG A 137 8.03 -13.73 -3.63
C ARG A 137 7.65 -14.16 -2.22
N MET A 138 6.81 -13.42 -1.52
CA MET A 138 6.26 -13.78 -0.19
C MET A 138 5.15 -14.83 -0.25
N GLY A 139 4.75 -15.26 -1.45
CA GLY A 139 3.74 -16.30 -1.68
C GLY A 139 2.33 -15.80 -1.95
N ILE A 140 2.16 -14.51 -2.23
CA ILE A 140 0.86 -13.99 -2.70
C ILE A 140 0.68 -14.39 -4.18
N PRO A 141 -0.47 -14.96 -4.56
CA PRO A 141 -0.77 -15.26 -5.97
C PRO A 141 -0.67 -14.01 -6.83
N LEU A 142 -0.02 -14.10 -8.00
CA LEU A 142 0.21 -12.97 -8.90
C LEU A 142 -1.07 -12.16 -9.18
N GLY A 143 -2.19 -12.85 -9.48
CA GLY A 143 -3.47 -12.19 -9.73
C GLY A 143 -3.94 -11.34 -8.55
N GLN A 144 -3.75 -11.79 -7.31
CA GLN A 144 -4.10 -11.01 -6.11
C GLN A 144 -3.17 -9.81 -5.90
N ALA A 145 -1.87 -9.98 -6.13
CA ALA A 145 -0.90 -8.89 -6.03
C ALA A 145 -1.18 -7.81 -7.08
N VAL A 146 -1.50 -8.19 -8.31
CA VAL A 146 -1.88 -7.25 -9.38
C VAL A 146 -3.21 -6.56 -9.08
N GLN A 147 -4.22 -7.28 -8.59
CA GLN A 147 -5.48 -6.66 -8.17
C GLN A 147 -5.26 -5.63 -7.06
N ALA A 148 -4.43 -5.95 -6.07
CA ALA A 148 -4.10 -5.05 -4.97
C ALA A 148 -3.32 -3.80 -5.43
N ALA A 149 -2.58 -3.88 -6.53
CA ALA A 149 -1.82 -2.76 -7.09
C ALA A 149 -2.58 -1.96 -8.17
N SER A 150 -3.72 -2.45 -8.66
CA SER A 150 -4.43 -1.81 -9.79
C SER A 150 -5.94 -1.69 -9.57
N THR A 151 -6.66 -2.79 -9.55
CA THR A 151 -8.14 -2.80 -9.47
C THR A 151 -8.64 -2.28 -8.12
N ASN A 152 -8.04 -2.70 -7.02
CA ASN A 152 -8.48 -2.31 -5.69
C ASN A 152 -8.26 -0.81 -5.42
N PRO A 153 -7.09 -0.21 -5.73
CA PRO A 153 -6.93 1.24 -5.61
C PRO A 153 -7.84 2.04 -6.55
N ALA A 154 -8.07 1.56 -7.78
CA ALA A 154 -9.01 2.22 -8.70
C ALA A 154 -10.42 2.25 -8.11
N ARG A 155 -10.86 1.14 -7.52
CA ARG A 155 -12.17 1.04 -6.85
C ARG A 155 -12.23 1.93 -5.60
N ALA A 156 -11.19 1.98 -4.79
CA ALA A 156 -11.13 2.83 -3.59
C ALA A 156 -11.23 4.32 -3.95
N LEU A 157 -10.70 4.71 -5.10
CA LEU A 157 -10.77 6.08 -5.64
C LEU A 157 -12.05 6.39 -6.43
N GLY A 158 -12.90 5.37 -6.71
CA GLY A 158 -14.10 5.53 -7.53
C GLY A 158 -13.82 5.78 -9.02
N ILE A 159 -12.67 5.35 -9.52
CA ILE A 159 -12.24 5.52 -10.92
C ILE A 159 -12.16 4.19 -11.69
N GLU A 160 -12.72 3.13 -11.14
CA GLU A 160 -12.66 1.79 -11.71
C GLU A 160 -13.41 1.66 -13.05
N HIS A 161 -14.25 2.63 -13.40
CA HIS A 161 -14.89 2.69 -14.72
C HIS A 161 -13.90 2.99 -15.85
N ASP A 162 -12.78 3.71 -15.54
CA ASP A 162 -11.77 4.10 -16.50
C ASP A 162 -10.43 3.35 -16.32
N TYR A 163 -10.14 2.83 -15.11
CA TYR A 163 -8.83 2.31 -14.72
C TYR A 163 -8.91 0.97 -13.98
N GLY A 164 -7.76 0.35 -13.79
CA GLY A 164 -7.55 -0.76 -12.87
C GLY A 164 -7.78 -2.16 -13.44
N SER A 165 -8.30 -2.29 -14.65
CA SER A 165 -8.48 -3.57 -15.35
C SER A 165 -8.38 -3.42 -16.86
N LEU A 166 -8.15 -4.52 -17.57
CA LEU A 166 -8.10 -4.58 -19.03
C LEU A 166 -9.50 -4.96 -19.55
N GLU A 167 -10.33 -3.96 -19.77
CA GLU A 167 -11.69 -4.10 -20.28
C GLU A 167 -11.94 -3.12 -21.41
N ALA A 168 -12.80 -3.50 -22.37
CA ALA A 168 -13.17 -2.62 -23.47
C ALA A 168 -13.85 -1.34 -22.96
N GLY A 169 -13.39 -0.19 -23.44
CA GLY A 169 -13.88 1.13 -23.02
C GLY A 169 -13.04 1.81 -21.96
N LYS A 170 -12.16 1.11 -21.27
CA LYS A 170 -11.23 1.71 -20.29
C LYS A 170 -9.99 2.31 -20.96
N LEU A 171 -9.34 3.22 -20.24
CA LEU A 171 -8.10 3.84 -20.70
C LEU A 171 -6.98 2.80 -20.77
N ALA A 172 -6.32 2.71 -21.93
CA ALA A 172 -5.26 1.75 -22.17
C ALA A 172 -3.94 2.18 -21.52
N ASN A 173 -3.92 2.20 -20.19
CA ASN A 173 -2.74 2.34 -19.36
C ASN A 173 -2.30 0.94 -18.96
N VAL A 174 -1.29 0.41 -19.64
CA VAL A 174 -0.91 -1.00 -19.54
C VAL A 174 0.59 -1.12 -19.31
N VAL A 175 0.97 -1.98 -18.39
CA VAL A 175 2.37 -2.39 -18.19
C VAL A 175 2.49 -3.83 -18.64
N LEU A 176 3.35 -4.06 -19.63
CA LEU A 176 3.71 -5.41 -20.09
C LEU A 176 4.94 -5.87 -19.32
N LEU A 177 4.85 -7.05 -18.74
CA LEU A 177 5.91 -7.65 -17.92
C LEU A 177 6.43 -8.91 -18.62
N ASP A 178 7.71 -9.23 -18.38
CA ASP A 178 8.25 -10.54 -18.69
C ASP A 178 7.89 -11.58 -17.60
N ASP A 179 8.35 -12.82 -17.77
CA ASP A 179 8.07 -13.92 -16.83
C ASP A 179 8.72 -13.70 -15.45
N GLU A 180 9.75 -12.88 -15.34
CA GLU A 180 10.40 -12.45 -14.12
C GLU A 180 9.77 -11.20 -13.51
N LEU A 181 8.67 -10.71 -14.08
CA LEU A 181 7.95 -9.50 -13.70
C LEU A 181 8.76 -8.21 -13.90
N ASN A 182 9.73 -8.20 -14.81
CA ASN A 182 10.38 -6.95 -15.22
C ASN A 182 9.50 -6.22 -16.23
N ILE A 183 9.54 -4.88 -16.18
CA ILE A 183 8.79 -4.06 -17.12
C ILE A 183 9.44 -4.18 -18.52
N HIS A 184 8.69 -4.74 -19.46
CA HIS A 184 9.09 -4.81 -20.86
C HIS A 184 8.65 -3.58 -21.64
N THR A 185 7.41 -3.13 -21.43
CA THR A 185 6.82 -2.00 -22.16
C THR A 185 5.72 -1.35 -21.33
N ILE A 186 5.60 -0.04 -21.47
CA ILE A 186 4.51 0.73 -20.86
C ILE A 186 3.70 1.39 -21.98
N LEU A 187 2.38 1.23 -21.88
CA LEU A 187 1.42 1.96 -22.71
C LEU A 187 0.74 3.03 -21.85
N LEU A 188 0.72 4.26 -22.30
CA LEU A 188 -0.02 5.35 -21.68
C LEU A 188 -1.09 5.83 -22.67
N ARG A 189 -2.36 5.62 -22.32
CA ARG A 189 -3.50 5.94 -23.20
C ARG A 189 -3.35 5.31 -24.60
N GLY A 190 -2.90 4.05 -24.63
CA GLY A 190 -2.69 3.29 -25.87
C GLY A 190 -1.43 3.66 -26.67
N ARG A 191 -0.58 4.55 -26.18
CA ARG A 191 0.71 4.91 -26.82
C ARG A 191 1.85 4.30 -26.04
N MET A 192 2.79 3.69 -26.76
CA MET A 192 4.02 3.16 -26.17
C MET A 192 4.90 4.33 -25.69
N LEU A 193 5.47 4.18 -24.48
CA LEU A 193 6.44 5.11 -23.90
C LEU A 193 7.86 4.69 -24.24
#